data_eb7d005db318c5056c62a8369d3e0402
#
_entry.id   eb7d005db318c5056c62a8369d3e0402
#
_cell.length_a   1.000
_cell.length_b   1.000
_cell.length_c   1.000
_cell.angle_alpha   90.00
_cell.angle_beta   90.00
_cell.angle_gamma   90.00
#
_symmetry.space_group_name_H-M   'P 1'
#
loop_
_entity.id
_entity.type
_entity.pdbx_description
1 polymer ?
#
loop_
_entity_poly.entity_id
_entity_poly.type
_entity_poly.pdbx_seq_one_letter_code
_entity_poly.pdbx_strand_id
1 'polypeptide(L)'
;MAGNISLWGGRSVGRDTPLAQASMPALAKGQLHEIHAQGADWAAALAFALTMGEKTRHGAIFALRTPRRHRLPMVFSGDGLALLGIRPDRLTIIEAGNEKDMLRAGLEAARCAGVAAVLMESEGRFADYDLTASRRLVLAAEASRACVLLLRGDAEPRSSGAQTRWSIRSAPSEAWEAEAPGWPAIDAELLRYRGGPAGGRWRLMWDEDDGRFRDSARPQTLSGAVVPLSRLRTGADGDARRHVA
;
A
#
# COMPACT_ATOMS: atom_id res chain seq x y z
N MET A 1 -16.25 3.30 -58.67
CA MET A 1 -15.50 4.41 -58.04
C MET A 1 -15.17 3.96 -56.64
N ALA A 2 -13.89 3.68 -56.40
CA ALA A 2 -13.39 3.10 -55.17
C ALA A 2 -12.99 4.22 -54.20
N GLY A 3 -13.58 4.21 -53.04
CA GLY A 3 -13.25 5.13 -51.93
C GLY A 3 -12.22 4.48 -51.01
N ASN A 4 -11.09 5.12 -50.92
CA ASN A 4 -9.91 4.71 -50.21
C ASN A 4 -10.08 4.93 -48.73
N ILE A 5 -10.04 3.90 -47.86
CA ILE A 5 -9.99 4.01 -46.41
C ILE A 5 -8.53 3.97 -45.99
N SER A 6 -8.05 5.09 -45.54
CA SER A 6 -6.69 5.29 -45.07
C SER A 6 -6.42 4.62 -43.74
N LEU A 7 -5.35 3.87 -43.74
CA LEU A 7 -4.72 3.11 -42.65
C LEU A 7 -4.35 3.95 -41.44
N TRP A 8 -4.73 3.47 -40.27
CA TRP A 8 -4.16 3.86 -38.99
C TRP A 8 -2.72 3.35 -38.91
N GLY A 9 -1.79 4.28 -38.89
CA GLY A 9 -0.38 3.99 -38.66
C GLY A 9 -0.15 3.49 -37.26
N GLY A 10 0.17 2.21 -37.12
CA GLY A 10 0.68 1.62 -35.91
C GLY A 10 2.02 2.30 -35.53
N ARG A 11 2.02 3.07 -34.45
CA ARG A 11 3.28 3.43 -33.78
C ARG A 11 3.76 2.17 -33.09
N SER A 12 4.93 1.71 -33.48
CA SER A 12 5.72 0.71 -32.80
C SER A 12 5.92 1.17 -31.34
N VAL A 13 5.39 0.38 -30.42
CA VAL A 13 5.68 0.52 -28.99
C VAL A 13 7.18 0.30 -28.83
N GLY A 14 7.90 1.37 -28.51
CA GLY A 14 9.30 1.31 -28.16
C GLY A 14 9.49 0.30 -27.03
N ARG A 15 10.51 -0.52 -27.14
CA ARG A 15 10.95 -1.44 -26.09
C ARG A 15 11.16 -0.62 -24.82
N ASP A 16 10.34 -0.91 -23.80
CA ASP A 16 10.52 -0.39 -22.45
C ASP A 16 11.91 -0.84 -21.98
N THR A 17 12.84 0.09 -22.00
CA THR A 17 14.06 -0.05 -21.22
C THR A 17 13.63 -0.12 -19.75
N PRO A 18 14.01 -1.14 -18.97
CA PRO A 18 13.67 -1.17 -17.55
C PRO A 18 14.28 0.07 -16.92
N LEU A 19 13.45 1.05 -16.56
CA LEU A 19 13.86 2.11 -15.65
C LEU A 19 14.42 1.39 -14.42
N ALA A 20 15.68 1.62 -14.11
CA ALA A 20 16.29 1.13 -12.88
C ALA A 20 15.26 1.39 -11.76
N GLN A 21 14.73 0.32 -11.15
CA GLN A 21 13.62 0.43 -10.22
C GLN A 21 14.04 1.33 -9.05
N ALA A 22 13.61 2.59 -9.13
CA ALA A 22 13.78 3.50 -8.03
C ALA A 22 13.10 2.90 -6.78
N SER A 23 13.72 3.04 -5.63
CA SER A 23 13.11 2.58 -4.38
C SER A 23 11.75 3.26 -4.21
N MET A 24 10.73 2.47 -3.89
CA MET A 24 9.38 2.98 -3.65
C MET A 24 9.40 4.03 -2.53
N PRO A 25 8.85 5.25 -2.75
CA PRO A 25 8.76 6.25 -1.70
C PRO A 25 7.89 5.78 -0.55
N ALA A 26 8.33 5.95 0.68
CA ALA A 26 7.55 5.64 1.87
C ALA A 26 6.40 6.64 2.06
N LEU A 27 5.32 6.21 2.71
CA LEU A 27 4.30 7.10 3.26
C LEU A 27 4.84 7.70 4.58
N ALA A 28 5.66 8.73 4.45
CA ALA A 28 6.43 9.27 5.55
C ALA A 28 5.59 10.08 6.55
N LYS A 29 6.06 10.14 7.79
CA LYS A 29 5.49 11.01 8.83
C LYS A 29 5.66 12.48 8.49
N GLY A 30 4.73 13.29 8.98
CA GLY A 30 4.73 14.73 8.74
C GLY A 30 4.35 15.10 7.32
N GLN A 31 3.68 14.21 6.60
CA GLN A 31 3.32 14.41 5.19
C GLN A 31 1.87 14.02 4.93
N LEU A 32 1.31 14.60 3.86
CA LEU A 32 0.02 14.23 3.29
C LEU A 32 0.25 13.34 2.08
N HIS A 33 -0.42 12.20 2.04
CA HIS A 33 -0.41 11.25 0.94
C HIS A 33 -1.82 10.99 0.43
N GLU A 34 -1.99 10.93 -0.88
CA GLU A 34 -3.26 10.57 -1.52
C GLU A 34 -3.15 9.17 -2.10
N ILE A 35 -4.17 8.37 -1.88
CA ILE A 35 -4.27 6.99 -2.33
C ILE A 35 -5.57 6.84 -3.08
N HIS A 36 -5.50 6.60 -4.38
CA HIS A 36 -6.64 6.44 -5.27
C HIS A 36 -6.89 4.96 -5.54
N ALA A 37 -8.16 4.55 -5.53
CA ALA A 37 -8.58 3.21 -5.88
C ALA A 37 -9.97 3.25 -6.54
N GLN A 38 -10.29 2.24 -7.34
CA GLN A 38 -11.67 1.98 -7.72
C GLN A 38 -12.40 1.23 -6.61
N GLY A 39 -13.74 1.24 -6.61
CA GLY A 39 -14.52 0.63 -5.53
C GLY A 39 -14.14 -0.83 -5.23
N ALA A 40 -13.86 -1.63 -6.28
CA ALA A 40 -13.42 -3.02 -6.13
C ALA A 40 -12.04 -3.17 -5.44
N ASP A 41 -11.19 -2.15 -5.53
CA ASP A 41 -9.82 -2.14 -5.01
C ASP A 41 -9.70 -1.45 -3.64
N TRP A 42 -10.82 -1.05 -3.06
CA TRP A 42 -10.84 -0.30 -1.80
C TRP A 42 -10.09 -1.00 -0.65
N ALA A 43 -10.31 -2.31 -0.50
CA ALA A 43 -9.65 -3.10 0.53
C ALA A 43 -8.12 -3.12 0.36
N ALA A 44 -7.65 -3.27 -0.87
CA ALA A 44 -6.23 -3.24 -1.20
C ALA A 44 -5.60 -1.87 -0.88
N ALA A 45 -6.30 -0.78 -1.25
CA ALA A 45 -5.85 0.58 -0.97
C ALA A 45 -5.84 0.90 0.52
N LEU A 46 -6.83 0.41 1.28
CA LEU A 46 -6.89 0.55 2.72
C LEU A 46 -5.75 -0.21 3.41
N ALA A 47 -5.49 -1.45 3.00
CA ALA A 47 -4.37 -2.24 3.51
C ALA A 47 -3.02 -1.56 3.19
N PHE A 48 -2.85 -1.05 1.97
CA PHE A 48 -1.67 -0.26 1.59
C PHE A 48 -1.50 0.98 2.49
N ALA A 49 -2.57 1.76 2.68
CA ALA A 49 -2.55 2.96 3.50
C ALA A 49 -2.12 2.67 4.95
N LEU A 50 -2.65 1.60 5.52
CA LEU A 50 -2.43 1.24 6.92
C LEU A 50 -1.07 0.59 7.18
N THR A 51 -0.47 -0.07 6.19
CA THR A 51 0.74 -0.89 6.38
C THR A 51 2.00 -0.28 5.80
N MET A 52 1.87 0.58 4.76
CA MET A 52 3.03 1.19 4.09
C MET A 52 3.49 2.50 4.72
N GLY A 53 2.72 3.04 5.68
CA GLY A 53 3.13 4.20 6.45
C GLY A 53 4.31 3.87 7.35
N GLU A 54 5.36 4.71 7.31
CA GLU A 54 6.50 4.57 8.21
C GLU A 54 6.02 4.67 9.66
N LYS A 55 6.13 3.56 10.40
CA LYS A 55 5.82 3.48 11.83
C LYS A 55 4.37 3.81 12.23
N THR A 56 3.39 3.53 11.38
CA THR A 56 1.99 3.48 11.82
C THR A 56 1.75 2.43 12.93
N ARG A 57 2.76 1.60 13.19
CA ARG A 57 2.74 0.56 14.25
C ARG A 57 2.72 1.11 15.69
N HIS A 58 3.00 2.41 15.90
CA HIS A 58 3.00 3.05 17.23
C HIS A 58 2.24 4.38 17.20
N GLY A 59 1.49 4.68 18.26
CA GLY A 59 0.63 5.87 18.41
C GLY A 59 -0.82 5.64 17.93
N ALA A 60 -1.70 6.60 18.19
CA ALA A 60 -3.12 6.52 17.83
C ALA A 60 -3.30 6.67 16.31
N ILE A 61 -4.30 5.99 15.77
CA ILE A 61 -4.74 6.11 14.37
C ILE A 61 -6.19 6.59 14.40
N PHE A 62 -6.47 7.71 13.75
CA PHE A 62 -7.83 8.17 13.54
C PHE A 62 -8.26 7.85 12.11
N ALA A 63 -9.34 7.07 11.97
CA ALA A 63 -9.99 6.81 10.69
C ALA A 63 -11.29 7.59 10.62
N LEU A 64 -11.36 8.53 9.69
CA LEU A 64 -12.49 9.43 9.50
C LEU A 64 -13.23 9.08 8.21
N ARG A 65 -14.54 8.95 8.31
CA ARG A 65 -15.41 8.66 7.18
C ARG A 65 -16.75 9.34 7.34
N THR A 66 -17.50 9.43 6.25
CA THR A 66 -18.90 9.87 6.28
C THR A 66 -19.83 8.66 6.27
N PRO A 67 -21.00 8.74 6.90
CA PRO A 67 -22.00 7.66 6.82
C PRO A 67 -22.38 7.43 5.37
N ARG A 68 -22.12 6.23 4.88
CA ARG A 68 -22.67 5.61 3.69
C ARG A 68 -22.61 6.36 2.36
N ARG A 69 -21.49 6.27 1.69
CA ARG A 69 -21.50 6.32 0.22
C ARG A 69 -20.87 5.07 -0.41
N HIS A 70 -20.30 4.17 0.39
CA HIS A 70 -19.67 2.96 -0.11
C HIS A 70 -20.71 1.92 -0.52
N ARG A 71 -20.61 1.43 -1.75
CA ARG A 71 -21.40 0.29 -2.24
C ARG A 71 -21.17 -0.97 -1.43
N LEU A 72 -20.00 -1.09 -0.82
CA LEU A 72 -19.63 -2.16 0.10
C LEU A 72 -19.33 -1.52 1.47
N PRO A 73 -20.19 -1.72 2.47
CA PRO A 73 -19.93 -1.26 3.82
C PRO A 73 -18.74 -2.06 4.37
N MET A 74 -17.55 -1.51 4.26
CA MET A 74 -16.38 -2.10 4.91
C MET A 74 -16.36 -1.67 6.37
N VAL A 75 -16.37 -2.66 7.24
CA VAL A 75 -16.19 -2.48 8.68
C VAL A 75 -14.79 -2.96 9.03
N PHE A 76 -14.06 -2.17 9.80
CA PHE A 76 -12.78 -2.63 10.34
C PHE A 76 -13.03 -3.83 11.27
N SER A 77 -12.46 -4.97 10.93
CA SER A 77 -12.43 -6.15 11.78
C SER A 77 -11.20 -6.10 12.68
N GLY A 78 -11.38 -6.37 13.96
CA GLY A 78 -10.26 -6.49 14.90
C GLY A 78 -9.23 -7.53 14.46
N ASP A 79 -9.69 -8.67 13.98
CA ASP A 79 -8.83 -9.74 13.47
C ASP A 79 -8.11 -9.32 12.19
N GLY A 80 -8.81 -8.64 11.27
CA GLY A 80 -8.21 -8.11 10.04
C GLY A 80 -7.14 -7.05 10.33
N LEU A 81 -7.35 -6.19 11.32
CA LEU A 81 -6.33 -5.22 11.76
C LEU A 81 -5.12 -5.92 12.39
N ALA A 82 -5.37 -6.95 13.21
CA ALA A 82 -4.29 -7.73 13.83
C ALA A 82 -3.43 -8.45 12.79
N LEU A 83 -4.05 -9.03 11.74
CA LEU A 83 -3.33 -9.60 10.59
C LEU A 83 -2.45 -8.57 9.87
N LEU A 84 -2.88 -7.32 9.81
CA LEU A 84 -2.09 -6.21 9.27
C LEU A 84 -1.05 -5.65 10.27
N GLY A 85 -0.87 -6.30 11.43
CA GLY A 85 0.05 -5.86 12.48
C GLY A 85 -0.40 -4.58 13.19
N ILE A 86 -1.69 -4.24 13.11
CA ILE A 86 -2.27 -3.05 13.73
C ILE A 86 -3.08 -3.48 14.95
N ARG A 87 -2.74 -2.96 16.10
CA ARG A 87 -3.52 -3.18 17.33
C ARG A 87 -4.85 -2.44 17.24
N PRO A 88 -6.00 -3.15 17.38
CA PRO A 88 -7.33 -2.54 17.25
C PRO A 88 -7.60 -1.41 18.26
N ASP A 89 -7.02 -1.49 19.46
CA ASP A 89 -7.15 -0.48 20.53
C ASP A 89 -6.50 0.87 20.19
N ARG A 90 -5.71 0.93 19.13
CA ARG A 90 -5.10 2.17 18.62
C ARG A 90 -5.94 2.87 17.57
N LEU A 91 -6.93 2.19 17.01
CA LEU A 91 -7.78 2.74 15.97
C LEU A 91 -9.04 3.35 16.56
N THR A 92 -9.23 4.65 16.33
CA THR A 92 -10.47 5.35 16.61
C THR A 92 -11.17 5.67 15.30
N ILE A 93 -12.41 5.21 15.15
CA ILE A 93 -13.24 5.50 13.98
C ILE A 93 -14.11 6.71 14.29
N ILE A 94 -14.08 7.71 13.44
CA ILE A 94 -14.85 8.93 13.53
C ILE A 94 -15.80 9.00 12.34
N GLU A 95 -17.09 8.96 12.60
CA GLU A 95 -18.11 9.17 11.58
C GLU A 95 -18.55 10.63 11.59
N ALA A 96 -18.18 11.36 10.54
CA ALA A 96 -18.55 12.75 10.35
C ALA A 96 -19.86 12.86 9.56
N GLY A 97 -20.71 13.81 9.88
CA GLY A 97 -22.02 13.98 9.24
C GLY A 97 -21.94 14.26 7.73
N ASN A 98 -20.84 14.86 7.27
CA ASN A 98 -20.56 15.18 5.88
C ASN A 98 -19.07 15.33 5.62
N GLU A 99 -18.67 15.48 4.35
CA GLU A 99 -17.26 15.58 3.93
C GLU A 99 -16.56 16.83 4.48
N LYS A 100 -17.27 17.95 4.65
CA LYS A 100 -16.70 19.19 5.22
C LYS A 100 -16.36 19.01 6.70
N ASP A 101 -17.21 18.34 7.44
CA ASP A 101 -16.97 18.06 8.87
C ASP A 101 -15.89 16.99 9.02
N MET A 102 -15.84 15.99 8.12
CA MET A 102 -14.74 15.04 8.08
C MET A 102 -13.40 15.73 7.85
N LEU A 103 -13.34 16.68 6.91
CA LEU A 103 -12.13 17.44 6.63
C LEU A 103 -11.68 18.30 7.82
N ARG A 104 -12.63 18.92 8.53
CA ARG A 104 -12.35 19.68 9.76
C ARG A 104 -11.83 18.78 10.89
N ALA A 105 -12.53 17.67 11.14
CA ALA A 105 -12.10 16.70 12.13
C ALA A 105 -10.73 16.10 11.81
N GLY A 106 -10.48 15.79 10.53
CA GLY A 106 -9.18 15.32 10.04
C GLY A 106 -8.06 16.34 10.25
N LEU A 107 -8.33 17.62 10.03
CA LEU A 107 -7.37 18.70 10.28
C LEU A 107 -7.06 18.83 11.79
N GLU A 108 -8.05 18.77 12.66
CA GLU A 108 -7.83 18.81 14.11
C GLU A 108 -7.08 17.56 14.60
N ALA A 109 -7.44 16.37 14.11
CA ALA A 109 -6.72 15.14 14.40
C ALA A 109 -5.25 15.22 13.96
N ALA A 110 -4.99 15.79 12.77
CA ALA A 110 -3.64 15.96 12.27
C ALA A 110 -2.78 16.96 13.08
N ARG A 111 -3.39 17.80 13.90
CA ARG A 111 -2.71 18.73 14.83
C ARG A 111 -2.39 18.11 16.18
N CYS A 112 -3.04 17.00 16.53
CA CYS A 112 -2.89 16.41 17.86
C CYS A 112 -1.52 15.74 18.02
N ALA A 113 -0.83 16.05 19.10
CA ALA A 113 0.39 15.36 19.50
C ALA A 113 0.07 13.90 19.86
N GLY A 114 0.93 12.96 19.47
CA GLY A 114 0.75 11.54 19.75
C GLY A 114 -0.11 10.77 18.75
N VAL A 115 -0.70 11.45 17.75
CA VAL A 115 -1.37 10.81 16.62
C VAL A 115 -0.31 10.33 15.63
N ALA A 116 -0.33 9.03 15.32
CA ALA A 116 0.59 8.44 14.37
C ALA A 116 0.09 8.62 12.94
N ALA A 117 -1.20 8.41 12.72
CA ALA A 117 -1.82 8.54 11.41
C ALA A 117 -3.25 9.07 11.50
N VAL A 118 -3.62 9.83 10.48
CA VAL A 118 -4.99 10.29 10.21
C VAL A 118 -5.38 9.78 8.84
N LEU A 119 -6.31 8.84 8.79
CA LEU A 119 -6.87 8.29 7.55
C LEU A 119 -8.23 8.94 7.32
N MET A 120 -8.42 9.59 6.17
CA MET A 120 -9.71 10.11 5.73
C MET A 120 -10.18 9.34 4.51
N GLU A 121 -11.43 8.87 4.54
CA GLU A 121 -12.03 8.07 3.47
C GLU A 121 -13.07 8.90 2.74
N SER A 122 -12.89 9.10 1.42
CA SER A 122 -13.85 9.80 0.56
C SER A 122 -14.08 9.07 -0.75
N GLU A 123 -15.28 9.17 -1.30
CA GLU A 123 -15.67 8.56 -2.57
C GLU A 123 -16.18 9.62 -3.54
N GLY A 124 -15.78 9.49 -4.82
CA GLY A 124 -16.18 10.42 -5.87
C GLY A 124 -15.65 11.83 -5.68
N ARG A 125 -16.52 12.81 -5.97
CA ARG A 125 -16.16 14.23 -5.91
C ARG A 125 -16.14 14.73 -4.47
N PHE A 126 -14.98 15.09 -3.96
CA PHE A 126 -14.79 15.77 -2.68
C PHE A 126 -14.55 17.27 -2.93
N ALA A 127 -15.63 18.06 -2.96
CA ALA A 127 -15.56 19.46 -3.38
C ALA A 127 -14.77 20.35 -2.39
N ASP A 128 -14.92 20.08 -1.08
CA ASP A 128 -14.24 20.85 -0.04
C ASP A 128 -12.73 20.54 0.07
N TYR A 129 -12.27 19.46 -0.55
CA TYR A 129 -10.85 19.11 -0.61
C TYR A 129 -10.20 19.77 -1.83
N ASP A 130 -9.82 21.02 -1.67
CA ASP A 130 -9.11 21.83 -2.65
C ASP A 130 -7.62 22.01 -2.30
N LEU A 131 -6.91 22.84 -3.07
CA LEU A 131 -5.51 23.13 -2.82
C LEU A 131 -5.28 23.82 -1.47
N THR A 132 -6.20 24.67 -1.03
CA THR A 132 -6.11 25.38 0.26
C THR A 132 -6.30 24.41 1.42
N ALA A 133 -7.32 23.56 1.35
CA ALA A 133 -7.58 22.54 2.35
C ALA A 133 -6.43 21.55 2.47
N SER A 134 -5.92 21.06 1.34
CA SER A 134 -4.77 20.15 1.32
C SER A 134 -3.49 20.78 1.88
N ARG A 135 -3.22 22.07 1.64
CA ARG A 135 -2.09 22.77 2.24
C ARG A 135 -2.22 22.89 3.76
N ARG A 136 -3.43 23.13 4.28
CA ARG A 136 -3.68 23.16 5.74
C ARG A 136 -3.36 21.80 6.38
N LEU A 137 -3.75 20.71 5.74
CA LEU A 137 -3.40 19.34 6.19
C LEU A 137 -1.90 19.10 6.16
N VAL A 138 -1.20 19.56 5.12
CA VAL A 138 0.28 19.46 5.04
C VAL A 138 0.93 20.17 6.22
N LEU A 139 0.57 21.42 6.47
CA LEU A 139 1.13 22.20 7.59
C LEU A 139 0.83 21.57 8.96
N ALA A 140 -0.38 21.00 9.15
CA ALA A 140 -0.73 20.29 10.36
C ALA A 140 0.10 19.01 10.52
N ALA A 141 0.26 18.23 9.45
CA ALA A 141 1.08 17.03 9.43
C ALA A 141 2.55 17.33 9.75
N GLU A 142 3.12 18.36 9.13
CA GLU A 142 4.51 18.80 9.37
C GLU A 142 4.74 19.18 10.83
N ALA A 143 3.82 19.93 11.43
CA ALA A 143 3.92 20.39 12.82
C ALA A 143 3.81 19.23 13.84
N SER A 144 2.87 18.32 13.66
CA SER A 144 2.60 17.21 14.57
C SER A 144 3.43 15.96 14.31
N ARG A 145 3.98 15.84 13.11
CA ARG A 145 4.63 14.62 12.59
C ARG A 145 3.65 13.46 12.34
N ALA A 146 2.35 13.70 12.31
CA ALA A 146 1.37 12.71 11.91
C ALA A 146 1.49 12.37 10.42
N CYS A 147 1.25 11.11 10.05
CA CYS A 147 1.08 10.70 8.65
C CYS A 147 -0.39 10.93 8.27
N VAL A 148 -0.65 11.84 7.32
CA VAL A 148 -2.02 12.10 6.86
C VAL A 148 -2.26 11.36 5.55
N LEU A 149 -3.26 10.51 5.53
CA LEU A 149 -3.62 9.63 4.43
C LEU A 149 -5.02 9.99 3.95
N LEU A 150 -5.17 10.34 2.69
CA LEU A 150 -6.46 10.57 2.07
C LEU A 150 -6.74 9.47 1.05
N LEU A 151 -7.67 8.59 1.39
CA LEU A 151 -8.13 7.51 0.54
C LEU A 151 -9.27 8.01 -0.34
N ARG A 152 -9.11 7.90 -1.66
CA ARG A 152 -10.01 8.44 -2.68
C ARG A 152 -10.57 7.33 -3.55
N GLY A 153 -11.82 6.93 -3.31
CA GLY A 153 -12.53 5.96 -4.13
C GLY A 153 -13.20 6.62 -5.34
N ASP A 154 -13.10 5.99 -6.51
CA ASP A 154 -13.79 6.40 -7.74
C ASP A 154 -13.67 7.91 -8.03
N ALA A 155 -12.49 8.47 -7.78
CA ALA A 155 -12.22 9.90 -7.85
C ALA A 155 -11.07 10.22 -8.80
N GLU A 156 -11.27 11.22 -9.66
CA GLU A 156 -10.23 11.74 -10.51
C GLU A 156 -9.16 12.52 -9.70
N PRO A 157 -7.86 12.28 -9.99
CA PRO A 157 -6.78 13.03 -9.37
C PRO A 157 -6.86 14.52 -9.68
N ARG A 158 -6.74 15.37 -8.63
CA ARG A 158 -6.74 16.84 -8.77
C ARG A 158 -5.48 17.45 -8.15
N SER A 159 -5.23 18.71 -8.46
CA SER A 159 -4.12 19.46 -7.84
C SER A 159 -4.32 19.57 -6.33
N SER A 160 -3.29 19.19 -5.57
CA SER A 160 -3.29 19.24 -4.11
C SER A 160 -1.90 19.47 -3.54
N GLY A 161 -1.84 19.69 -2.22
CA GLY A 161 -0.58 19.80 -1.46
C GLY A 161 0.11 18.46 -1.19
N ALA A 162 -0.48 17.31 -1.52
CA ALA A 162 0.05 16.02 -1.16
C ALA A 162 1.50 15.79 -1.63
N GLN A 163 2.29 15.12 -0.79
CA GLN A 163 3.68 14.75 -1.09
C GLN A 163 3.74 13.64 -2.15
N THR A 164 2.92 12.60 -1.97
CA THR A 164 2.77 11.54 -2.96
C THR A 164 1.31 11.32 -3.32
N ARG A 165 1.09 10.82 -4.52
CA ARG A 165 -0.21 10.33 -4.98
C ARG A 165 -0.02 8.96 -5.60
N TRP A 166 -0.83 8.02 -5.15
CA TRP A 166 -0.78 6.63 -5.53
C TRP A 166 -2.08 6.19 -6.21
N SER A 167 -1.97 5.26 -7.12
CA SER A 167 -3.08 4.43 -7.60
C SER A 167 -2.84 3.01 -7.16
N ILE A 168 -3.80 2.43 -6.44
CA ILE A 168 -3.70 1.07 -5.92
C ILE A 168 -4.76 0.21 -6.56
N ARG A 169 -4.36 -1.00 -6.96
CA ARG A 169 -5.26 -2.03 -7.48
C ARG A 169 -4.94 -3.37 -6.83
N SER A 170 -5.95 -4.18 -6.66
CA SER A 170 -5.79 -5.59 -6.31
C SER A 170 -5.06 -6.32 -7.45
N ALA A 171 -4.25 -7.28 -7.10
CA ALA A 171 -3.50 -8.08 -8.06
C ALA A 171 -3.68 -9.57 -7.77
N PRO A 172 -3.57 -10.44 -8.79
CA PRO A 172 -3.55 -11.88 -8.56
C PRO A 172 -2.42 -12.26 -7.60
N SER A 173 -2.75 -13.07 -6.60
CA SER A 173 -1.75 -13.68 -5.72
C SER A 173 -1.05 -14.85 -6.42
N GLU A 174 0.17 -15.16 -6.03
CA GLU A 174 0.81 -16.41 -6.43
C GLU A 174 0.08 -17.58 -5.75
N ALA A 175 -0.34 -18.55 -6.56
CA ALA A 175 -1.03 -19.73 -6.01
C ALA A 175 -0.05 -20.59 -5.21
N TRP A 176 -0.52 -21.15 -4.11
CA TRP A 176 0.18 -22.18 -3.36
C TRP A 176 -0.07 -23.56 -3.97
N GLU A 177 0.48 -24.58 -3.35
CA GLU A 177 0.22 -25.96 -3.74
C GLU A 177 -1.30 -26.24 -3.78
N ALA A 178 -1.72 -27.07 -4.72
CA ALA A 178 -3.12 -27.42 -4.97
C ALA A 178 -4.02 -26.22 -5.32
N GLU A 179 -3.48 -25.19 -6.02
CA GLU A 179 -4.22 -24.00 -6.46
C GLU A 179 -4.82 -23.18 -5.29
N ALA A 180 -4.32 -23.36 -4.09
CA ALA A 180 -4.77 -22.57 -2.95
C ALA A 180 -4.38 -21.09 -3.14
N PRO A 181 -5.25 -20.12 -2.74
CA PRO A 181 -4.90 -18.71 -2.79
C PRO A 181 -3.65 -18.41 -1.96
N GLY A 182 -2.68 -17.74 -2.56
CA GLY A 182 -1.49 -17.27 -1.87
C GLY A 182 -1.72 -15.95 -1.14
N TRP A 183 -0.65 -15.34 -0.68
CA TRP A 183 -0.70 -14.07 0.03
C TRP A 183 -1.28 -12.94 -0.83
N PRO A 184 -2.03 -12.00 -0.25
CA PRO A 184 -2.57 -10.87 -0.97
C PRO A 184 -1.50 -10.09 -1.73
N ALA A 185 -1.80 -9.74 -2.98
CA ALA A 185 -0.94 -8.95 -3.82
C ALA A 185 -1.66 -7.68 -4.31
N ILE A 186 -0.91 -6.62 -4.52
CA ILE A 186 -1.40 -5.34 -5.01
C ILE A 186 -0.46 -4.76 -6.07
N ASP A 187 -1.02 -4.04 -7.02
CA ASP A 187 -0.29 -3.17 -7.93
C ASP A 187 -0.35 -1.73 -7.41
N ALA A 188 0.81 -1.17 -7.14
CA ALA A 188 0.97 0.21 -6.70
C ALA A 188 1.63 1.05 -7.79
N GLU A 189 0.98 2.13 -8.22
CA GLU A 189 1.51 3.09 -9.19
C GLU A 189 1.64 4.47 -8.54
N LEU A 190 2.83 5.06 -8.66
CA LEU A 190 3.10 6.40 -8.16
C LEU A 190 2.71 7.44 -9.21
N LEU A 191 1.53 8.04 -9.05
CA LEU A 191 1.02 9.05 -9.97
C LEU A 191 1.72 10.41 -9.83
N ARG A 192 2.22 10.71 -8.63
CA ARG A 192 2.91 11.95 -8.31
C ARG A 192 3.84 11.79 -7.12
N TYR A 193 4.99 12.45 -7.20
CA TYR A 193 5.94 12.58 -6.10
C TYR A 193 6.58 13.97 -6.12
N ARG A 194 6.51 14.72 -5.02
CA ARG A 194 7.14 16.03 -4.91
C ARG A 194 8.65 15.97 -4.70
N GLY A 195 9.16 14.84 -4.24
CA GLY A 195 10.59 14.62 -3.97
C GLY A 195 11.36 13.99 -5.12
N GLY A 196 10.72 13.73 -6.27
CA GLY A 196 11.37 13.07 -7.40
C GLY A 196 10.42 12.74 -8.55
N PRO A 197 10.85 11.91 -9.49
CA PRO A 197 10.05 11.52 -10.64
C PRO A 197 8.85 10.68 -10.21
N ALA A 198 7.73 10.86 -10.91
CA ALA A 198 6.55 10.00 -10.84
C ALA A 198 6.66 8.84 -11.86
N GLY A 199 5.66 7.94 -11.88
CA GLY A 199 5.53 6.87 -12.87
C GLY A 199 6.15 5.53 -12.45
N GLY A 200 6.64 5.41 -11.22
CA GLY A 200 7.09 4.12 -10.68
C GLY A 200 5.89 3.18 -10.48
N ARG A 201 6.10 1.89 -10.79
CA ARG A 201 5.12 0.84 -10.59
C ARG A 201 5.75 -0.33 -9.88
N TRP A 202 5.03 -0.89 -8.91
CA TRP A 202 5.48 -2.02 -8.10
C TRP A 202 4.37 -3.04 -7.97
N ARG A 203 4.72 -4.31 -8.11
CA ARG A 203 3.91 -5.44 -7.66
C ARG A 203 4.33 -5.75 -6.23
N LEU A 204 3.43 -5.54 -5.29
CA LEU A 204 3.68 -5.74 -3.88
C LEU A 204 2.94 -6.99 -3.41
N MET A 205 3.60 -7.83 -2.63
CA MET A 205 3.05 -9.02 -2.02
C MET A 205 3.09 -8.89 -0.50
N TRP A 206 2.06 -9.39 0.16
CA TRP A 206 2.01 -9.39 1.61
C TRP A 206 3.09 -10.30 2.19
N ASP A 207 3.85 -9.77 3.12
CA ASP A 207 4.84 -10.49 3.91
C ASP A 207 4.30 -10.61 5.35
N GLU A 208 3.96 -11.83 5.74
CA GLU A 208 3.38 -12.12 7.05
C GLU A 208 4.37 -11.89 8.18
N ASP A 209 5.64 -12.26 7.97
CA ASP A 209 6.70 -12.14 8.99
C ASP A 209 6.96 -10.68 9.35
N ASP A 210 6.95 -9.80 8.35
CA ASP A 210 7.13 -8.36 8.54
C ASP A 210 5.81 -7.58 8.73
N GLY A 211 4.66 -8.22 8.44
CA GLY A 211 3.34 -7.61 8.49
C GLY A 211 3.25 -6.35 7.63
N ARG A 212 3.73 -6.42 6.39
CA ARG A 212 3.70 -5.33 5.40
C ARG A 212 3.78 -5.85 3.98
N PHE A 213 3.45 -5.01 3.03
CA PHE A 213 3.69 -5.30 1.62
C PHE A 213 5.16 -5.11 1.26
N ARG A 214 5.71 -6.05 0.48
CA ARG A 214 7.06 -6.00 -0.08
C ARG A 214 7.02 -6.06 -1.60
N ASP A 215 8.00 -5.45 -2.23
CA ASP A 215 8.19 -5.53 -3.69
C ASP A 215 8.56 -6.96 -4.08
N SER A 216 7.69 -7.63 -4.84
CA SER A 216 7.88 -9.00 -5.31
C SER A 216 9.06 -9.14 -6.28
N ALA A 217 9.48 -8.05 -6.93
CA ALA A 217 10.62 -8.05 -7.84
C ALA A 217 11.97 -8.03 -7.11
N ARG A 218 12.01 -7.77 -5.80
CA ARG A 218 13.25 -7.87 -5.02
C ARG A 218 13.45 -9.30 -4.55
N PRO A 219 14.55 -9.99 -4.95
CA PRO A 219 14.85 -11.30 -4.44
C PRO A 219 14.90 -11.24 -2.91
N GLN A 220 14.15 -12.13 -2.26
CA GLN A 220 14.27 -12.33 -0.82
C GLN A 220 15.71 -12.80 -0.57
N THR A 221 16.49 -12.03 0.13
CA THR A 221 17.71 -12.56 0.75
C THR A 221 17.23 -13.52 1.84
N LEU A 222 17.20 -14.81 1.50
CA LEU A 222 16.99 -15.85 2.50
C LEU A 222 18.08 -15.69 3.55
N SER A 223 17.75 -15.09 4.67
CA SER A 223 18.60 -15.03 5.86
C SER A 223 18.59 -16.40 6.50
N GLY A 224 19.37 -17.30 5.95
CA GLY A 224 19.56 -18.65 6.44
C GLY A 224 20.52 -19.38 5.52
N ALA A 225 21.67 -19.80 6.03
CA ALA A 225 22.58 -20.68 5.31
C ALA A 225 21.83 -21.97 4.97
N VAL A 226 21.49 -22.16 3.70
CA VAL A 226 21.00 -23.45 3.20
C VAL A 226 22.18 -24.41 3.32
N VAL A 227 22.19 -25.24 4.36
CA VAL A 227 23.14 -26.34 4.48
C VAL A 227 22.68 -27.43 3.49
N PRO A 228 23.42 -27.72 2.42
CA PRO A 228 23.02 -28.76 1.50
C PRO A 228 23.06 -30.11 2.21
N LEU A 229 21.92 -30.82 2.20
CA LEU A 229 21.74 -32.18 2.78
C LEU A 229 22.70 -33.24 2.22
N SER A 230 23.49 -32.93 1.19
CA SER A 230 24.47 -33.84 0.58
C SER A 230 25.72 -34.13 1.42
N ARG A 231 25.91 -33.47 2.56
CA ARG A 231 27.09 -33.75 3.45
C ARG A 231 26.78 -34.73 4.58
N LEU A 232 25.58 -35.31 4.67
CA LEU A 232 25.23 -36.28 5.72
C LEU A 232 25.32 -37.75 5.28
N ARG A 233 25.94 -38.02 4.13
CA ARG A 233 26.05 -39.39 3.59
C ARG A 233 27.46 -39.79 3.22
N THR A 234 28.41 -39.60 4.12
CA THR A 234 29.72 -40.27 4.02
C THR A 234 30.22 -40.58 5.41
N GLY A 235 29.86 -41.76 5.92
CA GLY A 235 30.35 -42.24 7.19
C GLY A 235 29.68 -43.50 7.68
N ALA A 236 29.51 -44.47 6.80
CA ALA A 236 29.25 -45.86 7.25
C ALA A 236 29.59 -46.81 6.12
N ASP A 237 30.88 -47.04 5.89
CA ASP A 237 31.35 -48.29 5.27
C ASP A 237 32.79 -48.49 5.65
N GLY A 238 33.07 -49.58 6.29
CA GLY A 238 34.46 -50.06 6.49
C GLY A 238 34.79 -50.39 7.95
N ASP A 239 34.43 -51.54 8.47
CA ASP A 239 35.42 -52.62 8.58
C ASP A 239 34.79 -53.84 9.27
N ALA A 240 34.46 -54.86 8.50
CA ALA A 240 34.21 -56.20 8.99
C ALA A 240 35.16 -57.13 8.27
N ARG A 241 36.36 -57.29 8.80
CA ARG A 241 37.19 -58.45 8.44
C ARG A 241 38.01 -58.95 9.62
N ARG A 242 37.63 -60.19 10.00
CA ARG A 242 38.46 -61.29 10.44
C ARG A 242 39.18 -61.18 11.78
N HIS A 243 38.87 -62.13 12.68
CA HIS A 243 39.84 -63.24 12.89
C HIS A 243 39.12 -64.44 13.53
N VAL A 244 39.30 -65.57 12.85
CA VAL A 244 39.17 -66.94 13.34
C VAL A 244 40.43 -67.30 14.09
N ALA A 245 40.31 -67.87 15.22
CA ALA A 245 41.08 -69.00 15.78
C ALA A 245 40.48 -69.34 17.13
#